data_362f326baf2c0439a3f8d5078221bba1
#
_entry.id   362f326baf2c0439a3f8d5078221bba1
#
_cell.length_a   1.000
_cell.length_b   1.000
_cell.length_c   1.000
_cell.angle_alpha   90.00
_cell.angle_beta   90.00
_cell.angle_gamma   90.00
#
_symmetry.space_group_name_H-M   'P 1'
#
loop_
_entity.id
_entity.type
_entity.pdbx_description
1 polymer ?
#
loop_
_entity_poly.entity_id
_entity_poly.type
_entity_poly.pdbx_seq_one_letter_code
_entity_poly.pdbx_strand_id
1 'polypeptide(L)'
;GCGKTLANARIMYALAEPSQGARFSVALGLRTLTLQTGQAYRDRKMYLDEDQLAVRVGGSASRDLFEYYQHEAAKHGSESIQDLIDEDGGVLYEGDYDAHPLLARTLHKQDIKSLVAAPVLVCTVDHLTPATESQRGGRQIAPMLRLMTSDLVLDEIDDYGLEDLPALARLVHWAGLLGSRVMLSSAT
;
A
#
# COMPACT_ATOMS: atom_id res chain seq x y z
N GLY A 1 -13.24 12.35 9.36
CA GLY A 1 -13.37 10.93 9.07
C GLY A 1 -13.80 10.13 10.29
N CYS A 2 -14.68 9.16 10.09
CA CYS A 2 -15.32 8.38 11.17
C CYS A 2 -14.38 7.33 11.82
N GLY A 3 -13.06 7.44 11.70
CA GLY A 3 -12.12 6.47 12.27
C GLY A 3 -11.99 5.16 11.48
N LYS A 4 -12.58 5.03 10.29
CA LYS A 4 -12.52 3.84 9.43
C LYS A 4 -11.09 3.37 9.16
N THR A 5 -10.21 4.29 8.79
CA THR A 5 -8.80 4.00 8.49
C THR A 5 -8.12 3.19 9.60
N LEU A 6 -8.32 3.60 10.86
CA LEU A 6 -7.79 2.86 12.01
C LEU A 6 -8.58 1.57 12.30
N ALA A 7 -9.89 1.60 12.06
CA ALA A 7 -10.73 0.40 12.25
C ALA A 7 -10.32 -0.69 11.26
N ASN A 8 -10.10 -0.36 9.98
CA ASN A 8 -9.63 -1.28 8.95
C ASN A 8 -8.34 -1.98 9.38
N ALA A 9 -7.33 -1.22 9.81
CA ALA A 9 -6.08 -1.81 10.26
C ALA A 9 -6.26 -2.69 11.51
N ARG A 10 -7.06 -2.25 12.50
CA ARG A 10 -7.33 -3.04 13.72
C ARG A 10 -8.03 -4.36 13.41
N ILE A 11 -8.97 -4.35 12.46
CA ILE A 11 -9.64 -5.57 12.00
C ILE A 11 -8.62 -6.52 11.38
N MET A 12 -7.74 -6.02 10.49
CA MET A 12 -6.72 -6.86 9.88
C MET A 12 -5.73 -7.44 10.91
N TYR A 13 -5.33 -6.64 11.90
CA TYR A 13 -4.53 -7.15 13.02
C TYR A 13 -5.26 -8.20 13.85
N ALA A 14 -6.54 -8.00 14.14
CA ALA A 14 -7.34 -8.95 14.91
C ALA A 14 -7.57 -10.29 14.17
N LEU A 15 -7.58 -10.24 12.83
CA LEU A 15 -7.72 -11.42 11.98
C LEU A 15 -6.39 -12.13 11.70
N ALA A 16 -5.26 -11.49 12.00
CA ALA A 16 -3.94 -12.05 11.72
C ALA A 16 -3.67 -13.27 12.60
N GLU A 17 -2.96 -14.24 12.02
CA GLU A 17 -2.45 -15.38 12.78
C GLU A 17 -1.30 -14.92 13.68
N PRO A 18 -1.39 -15.09 15.02
CA PRO A 18 -0.37 -14.56 15.95
C PRO A 18 1.05 -15.05 15.67
N SER A 19 1.20 -16.26 15.13
CA SER A 19 2.52 -16.83 14.79
C SER A 19 3.16 -16.24 13.54
N GLN A 20 2.36 -15.62 12.65
CA GLN A 20 2.80 -15.08 11.38
C GLN A 20 2.82 -13.55 11.37
N GLY A 21 2.06 -12.92 12.27
CA GLY A 21 1.86 -11.48 12.30
C GLY A 21 0.88 -10.98 11.24
N ALA A 22 0.58 -9.68 11.28
CA ALA A 22 -0.32 -9.05 10.34
C ALA A 22 0.42 -8.66 9.06
N ARG A 23 -0.14 -9.07 7.91
CA ARG A 23 0.37 -8.68 6.61
C ARG A 23 -0.80 -8.35 5.68
N PHE A 24 -0.95 -7.09 5.31
CA PHE A 24 -2.09 -6.65 4.49
C PHE A 24 -1.75 -5.45 3.61
N SER A 25 -2.54 -5.28 2.57
CA SER A 25 -2.49 -4.15 1.64
C SER A 25 -3.79 -3.36 1.74
N VAL A 26 -3.68 -2.05 1.86
CA VAL A 26 -4.81 -1.12 1.77
C VAL A 26 -4.73 -0.40 0.44
N ALA A 27 -5.67 -0.68 -0.44
CA ALA A 27 -5.74 -0.09 -1.77
C ALA A 27 -6.89 0.92 -1.85
N LEU A 28 -6.60 2.10 -2.37
CA LEU A 28 -7.54 3.21 -2.53
C LEU A 28 -7.59 3.66 -4.00
N GLY A 29 -8.70 4.28 -4.40
CA GLY A 29 -8.85 4.86 -5.75
C GLY A 29 -8.12 6.20 -5.89
N LEU A 30 -8.07 6.99 -4.83
CA LEU A 30 -7.56 8.35 -4.86
C LEU A 30 -6.20 8.48 -4.16
N ARG A 31 -5.27 9.17 -4.82
CA ARG A 31 -3.90 9.42 -4.35
C ARG A 31 -3.85 10.19 -3.03
N THR A 32 -4.65 11.25 -2.92
CA THR A 32 -4.73 12.07 -1.71
C THR A 32 -5.17 11.27 -0.50
N LEU A 33 -6.15 10.37 -0.67
CA LEU A 33 -6.62 9.48 0.40
C LEU A 33 -5.55 8.43 0.76
N THR A 34 -4.82 7.93 -0.23
CA THR A 34 -3.69 7.01 0.00
C THR A 34 -2.63 7.64 0.90
N LEU A 35 -2.25 8.89 0.62
CA LEU A 35 -1.29 9.63 1.43
C LEU A 35 -1.81 9.92 2.83
N GLN A 36 -3.05 10.37 2.96
CA GLN A 36 -3.69 10.62 4.25
C GLN A 36 -3.79 9.33 5.09
N THR A 37 -4.08 8.20 4.46
CA THR A 37 -4.13 6.90 5.13
C THR A 37 -2.75 6.47 5.60
N GLY A 38 -1.73 6.60 4.75
CA GLY A 38 -0.34 6.33 5.11
C GLY A 38 0.12 7.19 6.29
N GLN A 39 -0.15 8.49 6.24
CA GLN A 39 0.16 9.41 7.32
C GLN A 39 -0.60 9.05 8.62
N ALA A 40 -1.88 8.72 8.53
CA ALA A 40 -2.68 8.33 9.70
C ALA A 40 -2.12 7.07 10.38
N TYR A 41 -1.57 6.13 9.63
CA TYR A 41 -0.94 4.93 10.18
C TYR A 41 0.39 5.23 10.88
N ARG A 42 1.14 6.23 10.41
CA ARG A 42 2.37 6.70 11.06
C ARG A 42 2.08 7.49 12.32
N ASP A 43 1.23 8.52 12.24
CA ASP A 43 1.02 9.50 13.32
C ASP A 43 0.18 8.97 14.48
N ARG A 44 -0.75 8.05 14.21
CA ARG A 44 -1.74 7.62 15.20
C ARG A 44 -1.33 6.44 16.05
N LYS A 45 -0.04 6.23 16.25
CA LYS A 45 0.50 5.23 17.17
C LYS A 45 -0.14 3.84 16.95
N MET A 46 -0.24 3.43 15.69
CA MET A 46 -0.56 2.03 15.39
C MET A 46 0.64 1.11 15.67
N TYR A 47 1.72 1.69 16.23
CA TYR A 47 3.00 1.02 16.46
C TYR A 47 3.61 0.46 15.16
N LEU A 48 3.25 1.07 14.00
CA LEU A 48 3.89 0.77 12.73
C LEU A 48 5.12 1.66 12.61
N ASP A 49 6.26 1.04 12.77
CA ASP A 49 7.55 1.66 12.53
C ASP A 49 7.78 1.86 11.02
N GLU A 50 8.79 2.63 10.65
CA GLU A 50 9.10 2.95 9.26
C GLU A 50 9.45 1.71 8.43
N ASP A 51 9.97 0.67 9.07
CA ASP A 51 10.26 -0.64 8.47
C ASP A 51 9.02 -1.54 8.29
N GLN A 52 7.87 -1.17 8.82
CA GLN A 52 6.64 -1.97 8.77
C GLN A 52 5.62 -1.43 7.76
N LEU A 53 5.73 -0.16 7.37
CA LEU A 53 4.76 0.52 6.52
C LEU A 53 5.39 1.05 5.23
N ALA A 54 4.90 0.58 4.09
CA ALA A 54 5.16 1.20 2.79
C ALA A 54 3.94 1.98 2.32
N VAL A 55 4.17 3.19 1.78
CA VAL A 55 3.13 4.01 1.13
C VAL A 55 3.51 4.20 -0.33
N ARG A 56 2.60 3.86 -1.25
CA ARG A 56 2.88 3.90 -2.68
C ARG A 56 1.77 4.56 -3.48
N VAL A 57 2.12 5.57 -4.26
CA VAL A 57 1.22 6.30 -5.16
C VAL A 57 1.79 6.33 -6.57
N GLY A 58 0.93 6.31 -7.60
CA GLY A 58 1.36 6.18 -9.01
C GLY A 58 2.25 7.32 -9.50
N GLY A 59 3.10 7.05 -10.48
CA GLY A 59 4.27 7.82 -10.94
C GLY A 59 4.10 9.28 -11.37
N SER A 60 2.89 9.81 -11.56
CA SER A 60 2.69 11.26 -11.74
C SER A 60 2.46 11.99 -10.41
N ALA A 61 2.41 11.26 -9.31
CA ALA A 61 2.09 11.75 -7.98
C ALA A 61 3.32 12.14 -7.15
N SER A 62 4.53 11.94 -7.66
CA SER A 62 5.72 12.38 -6.94
C SER A 62 5.71 13.90 -6.68
N ARG A 63 5.18 14.68 -7.62
CA ARG A 63 5.03 16.13 -7.47
C ARG A 63 3.93 16.48 -6.46
N ASP A 64 2.76 15.84 -6.56
CA ASP A 64 1.63 16.06 -5.64
C ASP A 64 1.98 15.58 -4.23
N LEU A 65 2.75 14.50 -4.11
CA LEU A 65 3.30 13.98 -2.89
C LEU A 65 4.30 14.96 -2.27
N PHE A 66 5.18 15.51 -3.09
CA PHE A 66 6.14 16.54 -2.70
C PHE A 66 5.45 17.79 -2.17
N GLU A 67 4.46 18.31 -2.89
CA GLU A 67 3.67 19.48 -2.50
C GLU A 67 2.88 19.21 -1.20
N TYR A 68 2.30 18.03 -1.06
CA TYR A 68 1.59 17.62 0.15
C TYR A 68 2.52 17.58 1.36
N TYR A 69 3.67 16.91 1.26
CA TYR A 69 4.63 16.84 2.37
C TYR A 69 5.30 18.16 2.66
N GLN A 70 5.58 18.99 1.66
CA GLN A 70 6.06 20.37 1.88
C GLN A 70 5.02 21.19 2.66
N HIS A 71 3.74 21.06 2.32
CA HIS A 71 2.68 21.78 3.00
C HIS A 71 2.47 21.31 4.44
N GLU A 72 2.59 20.00 4.70
CA GLU A 72 2.51 19.43 6.05
C GLU A 72 3.77 19.75 6.87
N ALA A 73 4.96 19.67 6.28
CA ALA A 73 6.21 20.07 6.94
C ALA A 73 6.22 21.56 7.33
N ALA A 74 5.68 22.42 6.47
CA ALA A 74 5.51 23.85 6.78
C ALA A 74 4.55 24.08 7.95
N LYS A 75 3.55 23.22 8.13
CA LYS A 75 2.63 23.28 9.28
C LYS A 75 3.26 22.77 10.59
N HIS A 76 4.18 21.81 10.52
CA HIS A 76 4.73 21.12 11.68
C HIS A 76 6.20 21.40 11.97
N GLY A 77 6.86 22.22 11.15
CA GLY A 77 8.24 22.72 11.41
C GLY A 77 9.34 21.65 11.37
N SER A 78 9.15 20.57 10.61
CA SER A 78 10.11 19.46 10.52
C SER A 78 10.89 19.49 9.20
N GLU A 79 12.23 19.62 9.27
CA GLU A 79 13.14 19.62 8.12
C GLU A 79 13.41 18.20 7.56
N SER A 80 12.99 17.14 8.25
CA SER A 80 13.38 15.74 7.95
C SER A 80 12.66 15.08 6.77
N ILE A 81 11.75 15.77 6.09
CA ILE A 81 10.91 15.19 5.03
C ILE A 81 11.54 15.33 3.64
N GLN A 82 12.56 16.17 3.48
CA GLN A 82 13.18 16.43 2.17
C GLN A 82 13.99 15.26 1.60
N ASP A 83 14.50 14.37 2.45
CA ASP A 83 15.35 13.23 2.03
C ASP A 83 14.54 11.99 1.57
N LEU A 84 13.21 12.04 1.65
CA LEU A 84 12.35 10.86 1.45
C LEU A 84 11.73 10.75 0.05
N ILE A 85 12.06 11.66 -0.87
CA ILE A 85 11.41 11.69 -2.19
C ILE A 85 12.44 11.36 -3.26
N ASP A 86 12.39 10.12 -3.72
CA ASP A 86 13.15 9.68 -4.90
C ASP A 86 12.41 10.09 -6.19
N GLU A 87 13.15 10.51 -7.22
CA GLU A 87 12.64 11.13 -8.46
C GLU A 87 11.69 10.23 -9.28
N ASP A 88 11.54 8.95 -8.93
CA ASP A 88 10.81 7.93 -9.70
C ASP A 88 9.47 7.45 -9.09
N GLY A 89 8.82 8.23 -8.22
CA GLY A 89 7.52 7.88 -7.66
C GLY A 89 7.61 7.17 -6.30
N GLY A 90 8.13 7.89 -5.35
CA GLY A 90 8.50 7.56 -4.00
C GLY A 90 7.80 6.39 -3.31
N VAL A 91 8.56 5.38 -3.03
CA VAL A 91 8.21 4.35 -2.05
C VAL A 91 8.86 4.72 -0.73
N LEU A 92 8.03 5.09 0.23
CA LEU A 92 8.50 5.33 1.58
C LEU A 92 8.52 4.01 2.36
N TYR A 93 9.62 3.28 2.24
CA TYR A 93 9.87 2.07 3.02
C TYR A 93 11.37 1.91 3.26
N GLU A 94 11.78 1.90 4.51
CA GLU A 94 13.18 1.83 4.95
C GLU A 94 13.58 0.47 5.51
N GLY A 95 12.73 -0.57 5.38
CA GLY A 95 12.98 -1.90 5.90
C GLY A 95 14.22 -2.58 5.31
N ASP A 96 14.89 -3.38 6.12
CA ASP A 96 16.07 -4.17 5.73
C ASP A 96 15.66 -5.37 4.86
N TYR A 97 15.90 -5.26 3.55
CA TYR A 97 15.64 -6.34 2.59
C TYR A 97 16.75 -7.38 2.51
N ASP A 98 17.94 -7.03 2.95
CA ASP A 98 19.12 -7.90 2.83
C ASP A 98 19.02 -9.08 3.80
N ALA A 99 18.15 -8.96 4.81
CA ALA A 99 17.76 -10.07 5.70
C ALA A 99 17.04 -11.22 4.97
N HIS A 100 16.51 -10.97 3.74
CA HIS A 100 15.81 -11.99 2.95
C HIS A 100 16.57 -12.32 1.67
N PRO A 101 17.44 -13.36 1.65
CA PRO A 101 18.28 -13.68 0.50
C PRO A 101 17.54 -13.90 -0.82
N LEU A 102 16.29 -14.39 -0.77
CA LEU A 102 15.46 -14.57 -1.96
C LEU A 102 14.97 -13.24 -2.52
N LEU A 103 14.57 -12.30 -1.67
CA LEU A 103 14.13 -10.96 -2.09
C LEU A 103 15.31 -10.15 -2.62
N ALA A 104 16.44 -10.19 -1.96
CA ALA A 104 17.66 -9.51 -2.39
C ALA A 104 18.14 -9.98 -3.77
N ARG A 105 17.98 -11.27 -4.08
CA ARG A 105 18.41 -11.86 -5.36
C ARG A 105 17.42 -11.68 -6.51
N THR A 106 16.12 -11.66 -6.22
CA THR A 106 15.07 -11.67 -7.26
C THR A 106 14.49 -10.30 -7.57
N LEU A 107 14.59 -9.36 -6.64
CA LEU A 107 13.98 -8.03 -6.77
C LEU A 107 15.08 -6.98 -6.82
N HIS A 108 15.53 -6.64 -8.03
CA HIS A 108 16.65 -5.69 -8.22
C HIS A 108 16.24 -4.22 -8.03
N LYS A 109 14.95 -3.90 -8.10
CA LYS A 109 14.44 -2.54 -7.96
C LYS A 109 13.89 -2.32 -6.56
N GLN A 110 14.32 -1.23 -5.92
CA GLN A 110 13.92 -0.88 -4.55
C GLN A 110 12.40 -0.75 -4.39
N ASP A 111 11.74 -0.13 -5.37
CA ASP A 111 10.29 0.04 -5.40
C ASP A 111 9.53 -1.29 -5.46
N ILE A 112 10.06 -2.29 -6.18
CA ILE A 112 9.49 -3.64 -6.25
C ILE A 112 9.68 -4.38 -4.92
N LYS A 113 10.87 -4.25 -4.31
CA LYS A 113 11.16 -4.84 -3.00
C LYS A 113 10.17 -4.37 -1.94
N SER A 114 9.95 -3.06 -1.84
CA SER A 114 9.03 -2.50 -0.85
C SER A 114 7.57 -2.95 -1.06
N LEU A 115 7.11 -3.03 -2.32
CA LEU A 115 5.79 -3.57 -2.62
C LEU A 115 5.60 -4.98 -2.07
N VAL A 116 6.62 -5.83 -2.21
CA VAL A 116 6.56 -7.23 -1.80
C VAL A 116 6.91 -7.41 -0.32
N ALA A 117 7.91 -6.72 0.20
CA ALA A 117 8.48 -6.98 1.52
C ALA A 117 7.68 -6.36 2.68
N ALA A 118 7.17 -5.14 2.53
CA ALA A 118 6.54 -4.42 3.63
C ALA A 118 5.38 -5.21 4.26
N PRO A 119 5.33 -5.35 5.58
CA PRO A 119 4.20 -5.97 6.28
C PRO A 119 2.89 -5.27 5.94
N VAL A 120 2.83 -3.96 6.06
CA VAL A 120 1.67 -3.14 5.70
C VAL A 120 2.00 -2.30 4.47
N LEU A 121 1.14 -2.38 3.46
CA LEU A 121 1.22 -1.56 2.25
C LEU A 121 -0.03 -0.69 2.16
N VAL A 122 0.16 0.62 2.01
CA VAL A 122 -0.91 1.55 1.60
C VAL A 122 -0.59 2.03 0.19
N CYS A 123 -1.48 1.79 -0.77
CA CYS A 123 -1.20 2.13 -2.16
C CYS A 123 -2.46 2.54 -2.91
N THR A 124 -2.28 3.21 -4.05
CA THR A 124 -3.35 3.31 -5.02
C THR A 124 -3.56 1.95 -5.71
N VAL A 125 -4.80 1.65 -6.09
CA VAL A 125 -5.20 0.32 -6.60
C VAL A 125 -4.46 -0.08 -7.88
N ASP A 126 -4.02 0.88 -8.68
CA ASP A 126 -3.22 0.69 -9.89
C ASP A 126 -1.87 0.00 -9.67
N HIS A 127 -1.38 -0.05 -8.43
CA HIS A 127 -0.21 -0.87 -8.07
C HIS A 127 -0.52 -2.36 -7.90
N LEU A 128 -1.77 -2.74 -7.68
CA LEU A 128 -2.19 -4.13 -7.49
C LEU A 128 -2.92 -4.71 -8.70
N THR A 129 -3.70 -3.92 -9.44
CA THR A 129 -4.42 -4.37 -10.64
C THR A 129 -3.54 -5.02 -11.71
N PRO A 130 -2.25 -4.66 -11.90
CA PRO A 130 -1.39 -5.37 -12.83
C PRO A 130 -1.23 -6.87 -12.52
N ALA A 131 -1.49 -7.31 -11.28
CA ALA A 131 -1.50 -8.73 -10.94
C ALA A 131 -2.48 -9.53 -11.82
N THR A 132 -3.62 -8.94 -12.15
CA THR A 132 -4.74 -9.60 -12.82
C THR A 132 -5.03 -9.08 -14.23
N GLU A 133 -4.45 -7.96 -14.62
CA GLU A 133 -4.75 -7.28 -15.89
C GLU A 133 -3.54 -7.07 -16.79
N SER A 134 -2.32 -7.19 -16.28
CA SER A 134 -1.13 -6.91 -17.09
C SER A 134 -0.91 -7.98 -18.15
N GLN A 135 -0.93 -7.56 -19.42
CA GLN A 135 -0.55 -8.37 -20.57
C GLN A 135 0.95 -8.29 -20.90
N ARG A 136 1.70 -7.40 -20.24
CA ARG A 136 3.14 -7.20 -20.47
C ARG A 136 3.94 -8.04 -19.49
N GLY A 137 4.80 -8.91 -20.01
CA GLY A 137 5.63 -9.80 -19.21
C GLY A 137 6.41 -9.09 -18.10
N GLY A 138 6.29 -9.60 -16.90
CA GLY A 138 7.02 -9.17 -15.72
C GLY A 138 6.31 -8.15 -14.82
N ARG A 139 5.41 -7.32 -15.33
CA ARG A 139 4.71 -6.31 -14.51
C ARG A 139 3.75 -6.90 -13.47
N GLN A 140 3.19 -8.08 -13.76
CA GLN A 140 2.27 -8.79 -12.86
C GLN A 140 2.98 -9.51 -11.71
N ILE A 141 4.30 -9.75 -11.78
CA ILE A 141 4.99 -10.63 -10.83
C ILE A 141 4.93 -10.07 -9.40
N ALA A 142 5.38 -8.85 -9.19
CA ALA A 142 5.42 -8.26 -7.87
C ALA A 142 4.03 -8.03 -7.25
N PRO A 143 3.03 -7.46 -7.96
CA PRO A 143 1.66 -7.38 -7.46
C PRO A 143 1.05 -8.75 -7.17
N MET A 144 1.30 -9.76 -7.99
CA MET A 144 0.81 -11.11 -7.76
C MET A 144 1.44 -11.73 -6.50
N LEU A 145 2.76 -11.61 -6.32
CA LEU A 145 3.44 -12.04 -5.08
C LEU A 145 2.86 -11.32 -3.85
N ARG A 146 2.54 -10.04 -3.99
CA ARG A 146 1.88 -9.31 -2.90
C ARG A 146 0.51 -9.90 -2.58
N LEU A 147 -0.35 -10.16 -3.57
CA LEU A 147 -1.66 -10.78 -3.36
C LEU A 147 -1.56 -12.17 -2.75
N MET A 148 -0.59 -12.98 -3.16
CA MET A 148 -0.36 -14.32 -2.61
C MET A 148 0.07 -14.32 -1.15
N THR A 149 0.61 -13.24 -0.65
CA THR A 149 1.27 -13.19 0.66
C THR A 149 0.67 -12.17 1.63
N SER A 150 -0.41 -11.50 1.25
CA SER A 150 -1.04 -10.48 2.11
C SER A 150 -2.54 -10.45 1.92
N ASP A 151 -3.24 -10.11 2.98
CA ASP A 151 -4.68 -9.79 2.91
C ASP A 151 -4.90 -8.46 2.17
N LEU A 152 -6.11 -8.25 1.66
CA LEU A 152 -6.47 -7.09 0.84
C LEU A 152 -7.61 -6.30 1.51
N VAL A 153 -7.39 -5.00 1.65
CA VAL A 153 -8.42 -4.02 2.01
C VAL A 153 -8.64 -3.12 0.81
N LEU A 154 -9.86 -3.06 0.28
CA LEU A 154 -10.28 -2.03 -0.66
C LEU A 154 -11.05 -0.97 0.14
N ASP A 155 -10.46 0.20 0.31
CA ASP A 155 -11.04 1.28 1.10
C ASP A 155 -11.66 2.33 0.17
N GLU A 156 -12.76 2.94 0.63
CA GLU A 156 -13.56 3.93 -0.11
C GLU A 156 -14.00 3.39 -1.49
N ILE A 157 -14.61 2.20 -1.49
CA ILE A 157 -15.03 1.52 -2.75
C ILE A 157 -16.08 2.31 -3.54
N ASP A 158 -16.77 3.22 -2.91
CA ASP A 158 -17.74 4.15 -3.49
C ASP A 158 -17.09 5.29 -4.30
N ASP A 159 -15.80 5.52 -4.14
CA ASP A 159 -15.03 6.52 -4.92
C ASP A 159 -14.58 6.01 -6.30
N TYR A 160 -14.75 4.72 -6.60
CA TYR A 160 -14.36 4.16 -7.90
C TYR A 160 -15.45 4.34 -8.96
N GLY A 161 -15.03 4.64 -10.20
CA GLY A 161 -15.92 4.70 -11.34
C GLY A 161 -16.46 3.33 -11.77
N LEU A 162 -17.58 3.33 -12.51
CA LEU A 162 -18.15 2.09 -13.06
C LEU A 162 -17.16 1.34 -13.97
N GLU A 163 -16.27 2.07 -14.63
CA GLU A 163 -15.20 1.55 -15.49
C GLU A 163 -14.14 0.77 -14.71
N ASP A 164 -13.93 1.08 -13.44
CA ASP A 164 -12.93 0.43 -12.59
C ASP A 164 -13.46 -0.89 -11.97
N LEU A 165 -14.78 -1.04 -11.85
CA LEU A 165 -15.39 -2.18 -11.17
C LEU A 165 -14.99 -3.55 -11.74
N PRO A 166 -14.83 -3.75 -13.06
CA PRO A 166 -14.38 -5.03 -13.59
C PRO A 166 -12.95 -5.40 -13.14
N ALA A 167 -12.06 -4.41 -13.03
CA ALA A 167 -10.68 -4.62 -12.56
C ALA A 167 -10.68 -4.96 -11.07
N LEU A 168 -11.46 -4.23 -10.27
CA LEU A 168 -11.62 -4.50 -8.84
C LEU A 168 -12.24 -5.88 -8.57
N ALA A 169 -13.27 -6.25 -9.32
CA ALA A 169 -13.89 -7.56 -9.21
C ALA A 169 -12.90 -8.70 -9.48
N ARG A 170 -12.06 -8.56 -10.53
CA ARG A 170 -11.00 -9.52 -10.82
C ARG A 170 -9.95 -9.56 -9.70
N LEU A 171 -9.55 -8.41 -9.18
CA LEU A 171 -8.58 -8.32 -8.09
C LEU A 171 -9.08 -9.05 -6.83
N VAL A 172 -10.34 -8.80 -6.44
CA VAL A 172 -11.01 -9.47 -5.31
C VAL A 172 -11.11 -10.97 -5.55
N HIS A 173 -11.53 -11.37 -6.75
CA HIS A 173 -11.64 -12.78 -7.12
C HIS A 173 -10.30 -13.52 -7.00
N TRP A 174 -9.24 -12.95 -7.56
CA TRP A 174 -7.90 -13.53 -7.47
C TRP A 174 -7.36 -13.56 -6.05
N ALA A 175 -7.54 -12.49 -5.27
CA ALA A 175 -7.14 -12.48 -3.87
C ALA A 175 -7.82 -13.63 -3.10
N GLY A 176 -9.12 -13.82 -3.30
CA GLY A 176 -9.86 -14.94 -2.69
C GLY A 176 -9.37 -16.31 -3.15
N LEU A 177 -9.11 -16.52 -4.45
CA LEU A 177 -8.55 -17.76 -4.97
C LEU A 177 -7.16 -18.09 -4.40
N LEU A 178 -6.36 -17.07 -4.10
CA LEU A 178 -5.03 -17.20 -3.51
C LEU A 178 -5.07 -17.41 -1.99
N GLY A 179 -6.26 -17.40 -1.38
CA GLY A 179 -6.45 -17.60 0.04
C GLY A 179 -6.32 -16.34 0.90
N SER A 180 -6.18 -15.16 0.27
CA SER A 180 -6.16 -13.88 0.98
C SER A 180 -7.55 -13.49 1.46
N ARG A 181 -7.64 -12.94 2.66
CA ARG A 181 -8.87 -12.31 3.14
C ARG A 181 -9.07 -10.98 2.42
N VAL A 182 -10.31 -10.68 2.06
CA VAL A 182 -10.66 -9.43 1.41
C VAL A 182 -11.65 -8.67 2.28
N MET A 183 -11.32 -7.43 2.58
CA MET A 183 -12.21 -6.50 3.28
C MET A 183 -12.57 -5.34 2.34
N LEU A 184 -13.86 -5.06 2.23
CA LEU A 184 -14.38 -3.91 1.52
C LEU A 184 -14.84 -2.87 2.55
N SER A 185 -14.42 -1.62 2.38
CA SER A 185 -14.75 -0.51 3.26
C SER A 185 -15.33 0.66 2.47
N SER A 186 -16.43 1.22 2.95
CA SER A 186 -17.16 2.31 2.30
C SER A 186 -17.50 3.43 3.29
N ALA A 187 -17.79 4.62 2.79
CA ALA A 187 -18.14 5.81 3.57
C ALA A 187 -19.56 5.80 4.13
N THR A 188 -20.45 4.95 3.64
CA THR A 188 -21.88 4.86 4.04
C THR A 188 -22.09 4.12 5.33
#